data_ec421a330be76b593e491248f345ae59
#
_entry.id   ec421a330be76b593e491248f345ae59
#
_cell.length_a   1.000
_cell.length_b   1.000
_cell.length_c   1.000
_cell.angle_alpha   90.00
_cell.angle_beta   90.00
_cell.angle_gamma   90.00
#
_symmetry.space_group_name_H-M   'P 1'
#
loop_
_entity.id
_entity.type
_entity.pdbx_description
1 polymer ?
#
loop_
_entity_poly.entity_id
_entity_poly.type
_entity_poly.pdbx_seq_one_letter_code
_entity_poly.pdbx_strand_id
1 'polypeptide(L)'
;LARMEFIISSYIKGHPMALVHPERVTDEAVRRLIADLTYGYPNGEEYFVERLAEGAGTIAAAFYPNPVVVRMSDFKTNEYASLLGGTYFEPEEANPMLGFRGASRYYDERYREGFSLECRAMKRVREEMGLVNLIIMIPFCRRVEEAKQVIEELGKNGLRRGENGLSVYQMCEIPNNVVQIDAFSDYFDGFSIGSNDLTQLTLGIDRDSAVVGGAFDERDPGVKRMVAMAVEGCRRNGRHSGLCGEAPSTYPEFADFLVEQGIDSISVEPDAILKITLRVAEVEERLRSAKRMAPLAR
;
A
#
# COMPACT_ATOMS: atom_id res chain seq x y z
N LEU A 1 5.66 5.63 4.75
CA LEU A 1 4.74 4.57 4.34
C LEU A 1 4.89 3.37 5.26
N ALA A 2 3.79 2.89 5.83
CA ALA A 2 3.71 1.65 6.59
C ALA A 2 2.92 0.59 5.81
N ARG A 3 3.37 -0.67 5.86
CA ARG A 3 2.67 -1.82 5.26
C ARG A 3 2.05 -2.65 6.38
N MET A 4 0.74 -2.85 6.32
CA MET A 4 -0.03 -3.59 7.33
C MET A 4 0.45 -5.04 7.50
N GLU A 5 0.95 -5.63 6.41
CA GLU A 5 1.47 -7.00 6.40
C GLU A 5 2.53 -7.24 7.46
N PHE A 6 3.40 -6.27 7.71
CA PHE A 6 4.43 -6.42 8.75
C PHE A 6 3.84 -6.43 10.16
N ILE A 7 2.79 -5.65 10.40
CA ILE A 7 2.09 -5.68 11.69
C ILE A 7 1.36 -7.02 11.84
N ILE A 8 0.65 -7.45 10.79
CA ILE A 8 -0.13 -8.69 10.82
C ILE A 8 0.80 -9.90 11.00
N SER A 9 1.87 -10.02 10.21
CA SER A 9 2.76 -11.20 10.27
C SER A 9 3.60 -11.25 11.53
N SER A 10 4.04 -10.11 12.05
CA SER A 10 4.98 -10.07 13.19
C SER A 10 4.29 -10.03 14.56
N TYR A 11 3.17 -9.31 14.66
CA TYR A 11 2.51 -9.07 15.95
C TYR A 11 1.18 -9.79 16.09
N ILE A 12 0.36 -9.88 15.03
CA ILE A 12 -0.95 -10.53 15.09
C ILE A 12 -0.83 -12.03 14.84
N LYS A 13 -0.09 -12.44 13.80
CA LYS A 13 0.25 -13.82 13.43
C LYS A 13 -0.93 -14.73 13.05
N GLY A 14 -2.16 -14.32 13.30
CA GLY A 14 -3.38 -15.06 12.98
C GLY A 14 -4.01 -14.55 11.68
N HIS A 15 -4.56 -15.48 10.89
CA HIS A 15 -5.36 -15.11 9.71
C HIS A 15 -6.65 -14.42 10.17
N PRO A 16 -7.02 -13.23 9.62
CA PRO A 16 -8.20 -12.49 10.09
C PRO A 16 -9.48 -13.34 10.13
N MET A 17 -9.76 -14.10 9.07
CA MET A 17 -10.95 -14.94 9.00
C MET A 17 -10.92 -16.12 9.98
N ALA A 18 -9.74 -16.60 10.37
CA ALA A 18 -9.62 -17.65 11.40
C ALA A 18 -9.84 -17.08 12.81
N LEU A 19 -9.58 -15.79 13.00
CA LEU A 19 -9.89 -15.09 14.26
C LEU A 19 -11.38 -14.76 14.37
N VAL A 20 -12.06 -14.49 13.25
CA VAL A 20 -13.51 -14.25 13.19
C VAL A 20 -14.29 -15.58 13.31
N HIS A 21 -13.84 -16.62 12.60
CA HIS A 21 -14.53 -17.91 12.47
C HIS A 21 -13.66 -19.10 12.93
N PRO A 22 -13.22 -19.14 14.20
CA PRO A 22 -12.39 -20.24 14.70
C PRO A 22 -13.08 -21.60 14.62
N GLU A 23 -14.40 -21.62 14.59
CA GLU A 23 -15.21 -22.85 14.44
C GLU A 23 -15.03 -23.53 13.07
N ARG A 24 -14.61 -22.78 12.04
CA ARG A 24 -14.34 -23.32 10.70
C ARG A 24 -12.95 -23.98 10.60
N VAL A 25 -12.09 -23.78 11.59
CA VAL A 25 -10.80 -24.45 11.69
C VAL A 25 -11.01 -25.85 12.24
N THR A 26 -10.83 -26.88 11.44
CA THR A 26 -11.16 -28.27 11.83
C THR A 26 -10.10 -28.91 12.73
N ASP A 27 -8.84 -28.49 12.65
CA ASP A 27 -7.76 -28.98 13.51
C ASP A 27 -7.86 -28.38 14.93
N GLU A 28 -8.03 -29.25 15.92
CA GLU A 28 -8.15 -28.85 17.32
C GLU A 28 -6.87 -28.22 17.88
N ALA A 29 -5.69 -28.65 17.42
CA ALA A 29 -4.44 -28.06 17.85
C ALA A 29 -4.31 -26.60 17.34
N VAL A 30 -4.71 -26.35 16.10
CA VAL A 30 -4.73 -24.99 15.54
C VAL A 30 -5.74 -24.11 16.27
N ARG A 31 -6.94 -24.64 16.58
CA ARG A 31 -7.95 -23.89 17.38
C ARG A 31 -7.43 -23.53 18.77
N ARG A 32 -6.70 -24.43 19.43
CA ARG A 32 -6.07 -24.14 20.73
C ARG A 32 -5.04 -23.03 20.60
N LEU A 33 -4.20 -23.07 19.56
CA LEU A 33 -3.22 -22.00 19.31
C LEU A 33 -3.90 -20.64 19.04
N ILE A 34 -5.04 -20.62 18.34
CA ILE A 34 -5.84 -19.40 18.16
C ILE A 34 -6.38 -18.91 19.51
N ALA A 35 -6.92 -19.79 20.34
CA ALA A 35 -7.40 -19.45 21.67
C ALA A 35 -6.29 -18.90 22.58
N ASP A 36 -5.11 -19.52 22.55
CA ASP A 36 -3.94 -19.06 23.32
C ASP A 36 -3.46 -17.69 22.81
N LEU A 37 -3.44 -17.50 21.49
CA LEU A 37 -3.05 -16.23 20.84
C LEU A 37 -3.95 -15.08 21.24
N THR A 38 -5.26 -15.35 21.35
CA THR A 38 -6.28 -14.34 21.68
C THR A 38 -6.61 -14.26 23.18
N TYR A 39 -5.84 -14.99 24.01
CA TYR A 39 -6.07 -14.99 25.46
C TYR A 39 -5.95 -13.59 26.04
N GLY A 40 -6.90 -13.22 26.88
CA GLY A 40 -6.99 -11.88 27.49
C GLY A 40 -7.78 -10.85 26.69
N TYR A 41 -8.24 -11.20 25.49
CA TYR A 41 -9.14 -10.38 24.67
C TYR A 41 -10.57 -10.94 24.71
N PRO A 42 -11.60 -10.10 24.50
CA PRO A 42 -13.00 -10.57 24.47
C PRO A 42 -13.26 -11.63 23.40
N ASN A 43 -12.61 -11.51 22.25
CA ASN A 43 -12.67 -12.42 21.11
C ASN A 43 -11.50 -12.16 20.14
N GLY A 44 -11.39 -12.96 19.09
CA GLY A 44 -10.34 -12.85 18.09
C GLY A 44 -10.43 -11.56 17.25
N GLU A 45 -11.64 -11.03 17.05
CA GLU A 45 -11.82 -9.76 16.33
C GLU A 45 -11.22 -8.59 17.11
N GLU A 46 -11.53 -8.46 18.40
CA GLU A 46 -10.99 -7.40 19.25
C GLU A 46 -9.47 -7.51 19.39
N TYR A 47 -8.94 -8.74 19.50
CA TYR A 47 -7.50 -8.98 19.45
C TYR A 47 -6.88 -8.41 18.18
N PHE A 48 -7.45 -8.72 17.00
CA PHE A 48 -6.94 -8.23 15.71
C PHE A 48 -6.98 -6.71 15.63
N VAL A 49 -8.14 -6.14 15.93
CA VAL A 49 -8.39 -4.68 15.84
C VAL A 49 -7.45 -3.91 16.77
N GLU A 50 -7.32 -4.36 18.02
CA GLU A 50 -6.48 -3.68 19.00
C GLU A 50 -5.01 -3.74 18.61
N ARG A 51 -4.50 -4.93 18.26
CA ARG A 51 -3.10 -5.10 17.85
C ARG A 51 -2.74 -4.33 16.59
N LEU A 52 -3.65 -4.32 15.60
CA LEU A 52 -3.42 -3.56 14.38
C LEU A 52 -3.47 -2.04 14.64
N ALA A 53 -4.43 -1.59 15.45
CA ALA A 53 -4.55 -0.18 15.83
C ALA A 53 -3.34 0.29 16.64
N GLU A 54 -2.84 -0.53 17.58
CA GLU A 54 -1.63 -0.24 18.34
C GLU A 54 -0.41 -0.06 17.42
N GLY A 55 -0.20 -0.99 16.49
CA GLY A 55 0.92 -0.93 15.56
C GLY A 55 0.85 0.29 14.61
N ALA A 56 -0.29 0.51 13.98
CA ALA A 56 -0.50 1.64 13.09
C ALA A 56 -0.48 2.99 13.85
N GLY A 57 -1.10 3.01 15.04
CA GLY A 57 -1.13 4.17 15.92
C GLY A 57 0.25 4.59 16.42
N THR A 58 1.10 3.62 16.75
CA THR A 58 2.50 3.89 17.16
C THR A 58 3.25 4.64 16.05
N ILE A 59 3.10 4.19 14.79
CA ILE A 59 3.75 4.85 13.65
C ILE A 59 3.13 6.24 13.43
N ALA A 60 1.80 6.35 13.45
CA ALA A 60 1.12 7.62 13.24
C ALA A 60 1.48 8.67 14.32
N ALA A 61 1.58 8.25 15.57
CA ALA A 61 2.00 9.11 16.68
C ALA A 61 3.45 9.59 16.55
N ALA A 62 4.36 8.70 16.13
CA ALA A 62 5.78 9.04 15.95
C ALA A 62 6.01 10.15 14.91
N PHE A 63 5.14 10.27 13.92
CA PHE A 63 5.26 11.28 12.86
C PHE A 63 4.29 12.45 13.01
N TYR A 64 3.40 12.43 14.01
CA TYR A 64 2.43 13.50 14.19
C TYR A 64 3.11 14.87 14.31
N PRO A 65 2.61 15.95 13.64
CA PRO A 65 1.40 16.02 12.79
C PRO A 65 1.61 15.67 11.31
N ASN A 66 2.80 15.21 10.92
CA ASN A 66 3.10 14.89 9.53
C ASN A 66 2.29 13.68 9.06
N PRO A 67 1.91 13.62 7.77
CA PRO A 67 1.09 12.54 7.24
C PRO A 67 1.82 11.18 7.29
N VAL A 68 1.07 10.15 7.66
CA VAL A 68 1.51 8.76 7.62
C VAL A 68 0.58 7.98 6.70
N VAL A 69 1.13 7.40 5.66
CA VAL A 69 0.39 6.54 4.75
C VAL A 69 0.49 5.09 5.25
N VAL A 70 -0.67 4.48 5.51
CA VAL A 70 -0.79 3.06 5.86
C VAL A 70 -1.41 2.30 4.70
N ARG A 71 -0.66 1.40 4.10
CA ARG A 71 -1.16 0.50 3.06
C ARG A 71 -1.96 -0.61 3.71
N MET A 72 -3.23 -0.76 3.30
CA MET A 72 -4.07 -1.89 3.69
C MET A 72 -3.43 -3.20 3.23
N SER A 73 -3.83 -4.31 3.81
CA SER A 73 -3.15 -5.60 3.61
C SER A 73 -3.15 -6.08 2.15
N ASP A 74 -1.99 -6.53 1.69
CA ASP A 74 -1.75 -6.99 0.32
C ASP A 74 -1.03 -8.35 0.29
N PHE A 75 -1.45 -9.26 1.14
CA PHE A 75 -0.95 -10.62 1.08
C PHE A 75 -1.51 -11.36 -0.14
N LYS A 76 -0.66 -12.15 -0.76
CA LYS A 76 -1.07 -13.18 -1.72
C LYS A 76 -1.71 -14.36 -0.98
N THR A 77 -2.47 -15.20 -1.67
CA THR A 77 -3.14 -16.36 -1.08
C THR A 77 -2.19 -17.30 -0.34
N ASN A 78 -1.02 -17.59 -0.90
CA ASN A 78 0.01 -18.40 -0.27
C ASN A 78 0.62 -17.76 0.99
N GLU A 79 0.73 -16.43 1.01
CA GLU A 79 1.21 -15.69 2.18
C GLU A 79 0.17 -15.67 3.30
N TYR A 80 -1.10 -15.40 2.97
CA TYR A 80 -2.20 -15.50 3.94
C TYR A 80 -2.38 -16.93 4.47
N ALA A 81 -2.24 -17.95 3.61
CA ALA A 81 -2.30 -19.35 4.01
C ALA A 81 -1.24 -19.72 5.05
N SER A 82 -0.10 -19.01 5.08
CA SER A 82 0.98 -19.24 6.05
C SER A 82 0.69 -18.70 7.47
N LEU A 83 -0.30 -17.80 7.61
CA LEU A 83 -0.74 -17.32 8.92
C LEU A 83 -1.51 -18.40 9.68
N LEU A 84 -1.53 -18.34 11.01
CA LEU A 84 -2.25 -19.31 11.85
C LEU A 84 -3.71 -19.41 11.44
N GLY A 85 -4.13 -20.59 11.02
CA GLY A 85 -5.47 -20.89 10.54
C GLY A 85 -5.73 -20.49 9.08
N GLY A 86 -4.76 -19.92 8.36
CA GLY A 86 -4.95 -19.39 7.01
C GLY A 86 -5.32 -20.45 5.96
N THR A 87 -4.78 -21.64 6.06
CA THR A 87 -5.05 -22.74 5.12
C THR A 87 -6.53 -23.17 5.04
N TYR A 88 -7.34 -22.78 6.01
CA TYR A 88 -8.78 -23.08 6.02
C TYR A 88 -9.61 -22.05 5.26
N PHE A 89 -9.03 -20.90 4.91
CA PHE A 89 -9.76 -19.76 4.33
C PHE A 89 -9.22 -19.35 2.96
N GLU A 90 -7.97 -19.72 2.64
CA GLU A 90 -7.33 -19.31 1.40
C GLU A 90 -7.48 -20.36 0.29
N PRO A 91 -7.85 -19.93 -0.93
CA PRO A 91 -7.84 -20.83 -2.09
C PRO A 91 -6.41 -21.11 -2.55
N GLU A 92 -6.21 -22.30 -3.13
CA GLU A 92 -4.98 -22.56 -3.88
C GLU A 92 -5.05 -21.90 -5.26
N GLU A 93 -4.00 -21.15 -5.60
CA GLU A 93 -3.89 -20.46 -6.89
C GLU A 93 -2.59 -20.85 -7.59
N ALA A 94 -2.67 -21.09 -8.90
CA ALA A 94 -1.50 -21.38 -9.72
C ALA A 94 -0.55 -20.16 -9.86
N ASN A 95 -1.10 -18.94 -9.77
CA ASN A 95 -0.35 -17.69 -9.83
C ASN A 95 -0.91 -16.68 -8.81
N PRO A 96 -0.52 -16.79 -7.53
CA PRO A 96 -0.99 -15.90 -6.49
C PRO A 96 -0.63 -14.43 -6.73
N MET A 97 0.42 -14.16 -7.49
CA MET A 97 0.85 -12.80 -7.82
C MET A 97 -0.21 -12.03 -8.59
N LEU A 98 -0.91 -12.68 -9.52
CA LEU A 98 -2.00 -12.11 -10.32
C LEU A 98 -3.39 -12.50 -9.80
N GLY A 99 -3.44 -13.21 -8.69
CA GLY A 99 -4.63 -13.82 -8.14
C GLY A 99 -5.41 -12.93 -7.18
N PHE A 100 -5.97 -13.56 -6.15
CA PHE A 100 -6.82 -12.96 -5.13
C PHE A 100 -6.00 -12.20 -4.10
N ARG A 101 -5.69 -10.94 -4.39
CA ARG A 101 -4.90 -10.04 -3.52
C ARG A 101 -5.37 -8.59 -3.63
N GLY A 102 -5.02 -7.76 -2.65
CA GLY A 102 -5.30 -6.33 -2.62
C GLY A 102 -6.79 -6.02 -2.71
N ALA A 103 -7.13 -4.99 -3.49
CA ALA A 103 -8.48 -4.46 -3.60
C ALA A 103 -9.58 -5.50 -3.83
N SER A 104 -9.29 -6.54 -4.63
CA SER A 104 -10.28 -7.58 -4.94
C SER A 104 -10.75 -8.38 -3.72
N ARG A 105 -9.97 -8.44 -2.63
CA ARG A 105 -10.33 -9.12 -1.40
C ARG A 105 -11.37 -8.35 -0.59
N TYR A 106 -11.30 -7.03 -0.59
CA TYR A 106 -11.96 -6.19 0.40
C TYR A 106 -13.48 -6.19 0.29
N TYR A 107 -14.02 -6.42 -0.90
CA TYR A 107 -15.45 -6.52 -1.18
C TYR A 107 -15.93 -7.96 -1.45
N ASP A 108 -15.01 -8.92 -1.51
CA ASP A 108 -15.34 -10.34 -1.72
C ASP A 108 -15.80 -10.99 -0.40
N GLU A 109 -16.85 -11.79 -0.47
CA GLU A 109 -17.47 -12.46 0.71
C GLU A 109 -16.48 -13.33 1.48
N ARG A 110 -15.45 -13.86 0.81
CA ARG A 110 -14.40 -14.69 1.44
C ARG A 110 -13.53 -13.92 2.42
N TYR A 111 -13.41 -12.59 2.27
CA TYR A 111 -12.48 -11.77 3.08
C TYR A 111 -13.11 -10.48 3.63
N ARG A 112 -14.32 -10.09 3.22
CA ARG A 112 -14.97 -8.83 3.61
C ARG A 112 -14.98 -8.60 5.13
N GLU A 113 -15.21 -9.64 5.93
CA GLU A 113 -15.17 -9.54 7.39
C GLU A 113 -13.75 -9.24 7.89
N GLY A 114 -12.72 -9.87 7.30
CA GLY A 114 -11.32 -9.55 7.58
C GLY A 114 -10.98 -8.09 7.26
N PHE A 115 -11.44 -7.59 6.10
CA PHE A 115 -11.28 -6.19 5.74
C PHE A 115 -12.02 -5.24 6.70
N SER A 116 -13.18 -5.64 7.20
CA SER A 116 -13.89 -4.87 8.22
C SER A 116 -13.06 -4.71 9.50
N LEU A 117 -12.31 -5.73 9.92
CA LEU A 117 -11.40 -5.61 11.06
C LEU A 117 -10.27 -4.60 10.80
N GLU A 118 -9.69 -4.60 9.60
CA GLU A 118 -8.70 -3.62 9.20
C GLU A 118 -9.27 -2.18 9.26
N CYS A 119 -10.47 -1.98 8.73
CA CYS A 119 -11.17 -0.71 8.77
C CYS A 119 -11.45 -0.24 10.20
N ARG A 120 -11.92 -1.15 11.08
CA ARG A 120 -12.17 -0.87 12.50
C ARG A 120 -10.89 -0.41 13.20
N ALA A 121 -9.75 -1.05 12.91
CA ALA A 121 -8.46 -0.66 13.45
C ALA A 121 -8.05 0.74 13.00
N MET A 122 -8.17 1.06 11.70
CA MET A 122 -7.85 2.40 11.18
C MET A 122 -8.77 3.48 11.75
N LYS A 123 -10.05 3.16 11.91
CA LYS A 123 -11.02 4.04 12.55
C LYS A 123 -10.65 4.31 14.01
N ARG A 124 -10.28 3.28 14.77
CA ARG A 124 -9.81 3.42 16.16
C ARG A 124 -8.59 4.34 16.26
N VAL A 125 -7.62 4.20 15.37
CA VAL A 125 -6.44 5.09 15.31
C VAL A 125 -6.84 6.53 15.07
N ARG A 126 -7.74 6.79 14.13
CA ARG A 126 -8.12 8.16 13.76
C ARG A 126 -9.06 8.81 14.76
N GLU A 127 -10.08 8.08 15.24
CA GLU A 127 -11.17 8.65 16.04
C GLU A 127 -10.92 8.52 17.55
N GLU A 128 -10.46 7.35 18.03
CA GLU A 128 -10.24 7.12 19.46
C GLU A 128 -8.87 7.60 19.94
N MET A 129 -7.80 7.34 19.13
CA MET A 129 -6.46 7.82 19.44
C MET A 129 -6.21 9.28 18.97
N GLY A 130 -7.11 9.84 18.15
CA GLY A 130 -7.00 11.21 17.64
C GLY A 130 -5.91 11.43 16.57
N LEU A 131 -5.36 10.36 15.99
CA LEU A 131 -4.24 10.41 15.04
C LEU A 131 -4.77 10.60 13.60
N VAL A 132 -5.34 11.76 13.34
CA VAL A 132 -5.96 12.11 12.03
C VAL A 132 -4.96 12.28 10.89
N ASN A 133 -3.66 12.28 11.17
CA ASN A 133 -2.58 12.32 10.17
C ASN A 133 -2.40 10.99 9.41
N LEU A 134 -3.16 9.94 9.76
CA LEU A 134 -3.15 8.67 9.06
C LEU A 134 -3.95 8.75 7.76
N ILE A 135 -3.30 8.38 6.65
CA ILE A 135 -3.86 8.25 5.29
C ILE A 135 -3.96 6.76 4.97
N ILE A 136 -5.09 6.32 4.42
CA ILE A 136 -5.29 4.94 3.97
C ILE A 136 -4.82 4.79 2.53
N MET A 137 -4.12 3.72 2.20
CA MET A 137 -3.73 3.40 0.84
C MET A 137 -4.22 2.01 0.42
N ILE A 138 -4.86 1.95 -0.74
CA ILE A 138 -5.43 0.74 -1.33
C ILE A 138 -4.40 0.12 -2.29
N PRO A 139 -3.92 -1.12 -2.01
CA PRO A 139 -3.01 -1.84 -2.88
C PRO A 139 -3.74 -2.58 -4.01
N PHE A 140 -3.02 -2.84 -5.08
CA PHE A 140 -3.34 -3.76 -6.16
C PHE A 140 -4.79 -3.66 -6.68
N CYS A 141 -5.22 -2.42 -6.95
CA CYS A 141 -6.54 -2.10 -7.50
C CYS A 141 -6.46 -2.11 -9.02
N ARG A 142 -6.99 -3.14 -9.67
CA ARG A 142 -6.79 -3.42 -11.10
C ARG A 142 -7.64 -2.56 -12.02
N ARG A 143 -8.87 -2.26 -11.63
CA ARG A 143 -9.88 -1.60 -12.47
C ARG A 143 -10.56 -0.47 -11.72
N VAL A 144 -11.06 0.50 -12.47
CA VAL A 144 -11.82 1.62 -11.91
C VAL A 144 -13.07 1.13 -11.15
N GLU A 145 -13.71 0.06 -11.63
CA GLU A 145 -14.84 -0.54 -10.92
C GLU A 145 -14.45 -1.14 -9.56
N GLU A 146 -13.27 -1.73 -9.44
CA GLU A 146 -12.74 -2.16 -8.14
C GLU A 146 -12.50 -0.98 -7.20
N ALA A 147 -11.98 0.15 -7.73
CA ALA A 147 -11.80 1.37 -6.95
C ALA A 147 -13.13 1.84 -6.35
N LYS A 148 -14.19 1.89 -7.17
CA LYS A 148 -15.53 2.24 -6.72
C LYS A 148 -16.00 1.31 -5.60
N GLN A 149 -15.92 -0.01 -5.81
CA GLN A 149 -16.34 -1.01 -4.82
C GLN A 149 -15.59 -0.89 -3.49
N VAL A 150 -14.28 -0.66 -3.53
CA VAL A 150 -13.46 -0.50 -2.33
C VAL A 150 -13.81 0.79 -1.57
N ILE A 151 -14.00 1.90 -2.28
CA ILE A 151 -14.42 3.16 -1.63
C ILE A 151 -15.82 3.03 -1.00
N GLU A 152 -16.73 2.31 -1.64
CA GLU A 152 -18.03 1.99 -1.06
C GLU A 152 -17.89 1.10 0.18
N GLU A 153 -17.00 0.10 0.14
CA GLU A 153 -16.77 -0.80 1.29
C GLU A 153 -16.11 -0.09 2.47
N LEU A 154 -15.14 0.80 2.23
CA LEU A 154 -14.60 1.70 3.25
C LEU A 154 -15.73 2.54 3.90
N GLY A 155 -16.60 3.12 3.09
CA GLY A 155 -17.74 3.91 3.55
C GLY A 155 -18.71 3.13 4.43
N LYS A 156 -19.01 1.85 4.09
CA LYS A 156 -19.84 0.95 4.92
C LYS A 156 -19.21 0.68 6.29
N ASN A 157 -17.89 0.67 6.36
CA ASN A 157 -17.12 0.51 7.60
C ASN A 157 -16.87 1.84 8.33
N GLY A 158 -17.48 2.94 7.90
CA GLY A 158 -17.39 4.25 8.55
C GLY A 158 -16.11 5.03 8.22
N LEU A 159 -15.37 4.63 7.20
CA LEU A 159 -14.18 5.32 6.69
C LEU A 159 -14.53 6.01 5.36
N ARG A 160 -15.15 7.18 5.43
CA ARG A 160 -15.56 7.91 4.24
C ARG A 160 -14.50 8.92 3.84
N ARG A 161 -14.07 8.82 2.58
CA ARG A 161 -13.13 9.76 1.97
C ARG A 161 -13.61 11.21 2.14
N GLY A 162 -12.72 12.08 2.62
CA GLY A 162 -13.00 13.48 2.91
C GLY A 162 -13.61 13.76 4.28
N GLU A 163 -14.28 12.80 4.92
CA GLU A 163 -14.81 12.99 6.27
C GLU A 163 -13.67 13.01 7.30
N ASN A 164 -13.72 13.96 8.24
CA ASN A 164 -12.68 14.18 9.25
C ASN A 164 -11.24 14.27 8.65
N GLY A 165 -11.13 14.80 7.43
CA GLY A 165 -9.85 14.93 6.74
C GLY A 165 -9.25 13.61 6.27
N LEU A 166 -10.03 12.52 6.16
CA LEU A 166 -9.53 11.25 5.66
C LEU A 166 -9.20 11.35 4.17
N SER A 167 -7.92 11.18 3.84
CA SER A 167 -7.48 10.95 2.47
C SER A 167 -7.32 9.46 2.20
N VAL A 168 -7.69 9.04 0.99
CA VAL A 168 -7.52 7.68 0.52
C VAL A 168 -6.64 7.69 -0.74
N TYR A 169 -5.50 7.01 -0.66
CA TYR A 169 -4.54 6.87 -1.75
C TYR A 169 -4.68 5.52 -2.43
N GLN A 170 -4.15 5.42 -3.64
CA GLN A 170 -4.00 4.16 -4.37
C GLN A 170 -2.51 3.84 -4.57
N MET A 171 -2.15 2.57 -4.45
CA MET A 171 -0.89 2.08 -4.99
C MET A 171 -1.00 2.00 -6.51
N CYS A 172 -0.25 2.84 -7.21
CA CYS A 172 -0.16 2.83 -8.66
C CYS A 172 0.94 1.84 -9.08
N GLU A 173 0.58 0.58 -9.22
CA GLU A 173 1.53 -0.52 -9.41
C GLU A 173 1.14 -1.48 -10.53
N ILE A 174 0.05 -1.19 -11.22
CA ILE A 174 -0.44 -1.95 -12.37
C ILE A 174 -0.45 -1.03 -13.59
N PRO A 175 0.03 -1.45 -14.77
CA PRO A 175 0.00 -0.59 -15.96
C PRO A 175 -1.35 0.06 -16.24
N ASN A 176 -2.46 -0.63 -15.95
CA ASN A 176 -3.81 -0.08 -16.08
C ASN A 176 -4.07 1.15 -15.18
N ASN A 177 -3.40 1.22 -14.01
CA ASN A 177 -3.52 2.40 -13.13
C ASN A 177 -2.92 3.64 -13.80
N VAL A 178 -1.82 3.47 -14.53
CA VAL A 178 -1.16 4.54 -15.27
C VAL A 178 -1.99 4.97 -16.47
N VAL A 179 -2.47 4.01 -17.26
CA VAL A 179 -3.26 4.27 -18.48
C VAL A 179 -4.58 4.96 -18.17
N GLN A 180 -5.23 4.57 -17.06
CA GLN A 180 -6.54 5.11 -16.66
C GLN A 180 -6.46 6.04 -15.44
N ILE A 181 -5.32 6.70 -15.21
CA ILE A 181 -5.08 7.49 -14.00
C ILE A 181 -6.12 8.61 -13.80
N ASP A 182 -6.64 9.18 -14.89
CA ASP A 182 -7.68 10.20 -14.82
C ASP A 182 -8.96 9.65 -14.17
N ALA A 183 -9.42 8.48 -14.61
CA ALA A 183 -10.60 7.83 -14.05
C ALA A 183 -10.39 7.33 -12.61
N PHE A 184 -9.20 6.84 -12.26
CA PHE A 184 -8.86 6.51 -10.88
C PHE A 184 -8.82 7.75 -9.98
N SER A 185 -8.44 8.91 -10.50
CA SER A 185 -8.38 10.18 -9.76
C SER A 185 -9.74 10.66 -9.22
N ASP A 186 -10.85 10.16 -9.76
CA ASP A 186 -12.19 10.41 -9.20
C ASP A 186 -12.37 9.76 -7.83
N TYR A 187 -11.67 8.66 -7.57
CA TYR A 187 -11.83 7.84 -6.36
C TYR A 187 -10.72 8.06 -5.33
N PHE A 188 -9.54 8.54 -5.73
CA PHE A 188 -8.37 8.65 -4.85
C PHE A 188 -7.83 10.08 -4.78
N ASP A 189 -7.26 10.43 -3.62
CA ASP A 189 -6.67 11.74 -3.33
C ASP A 189 -5.19 11.81 -3.68
N GLY A 190 -4.56 10.66 -3.88
CA GLY A 190 -3.16 10.55 -4.23
C GLY A 190 -2.78 9.15 -4.69
N PHE A 191 -1.61 9.05 -5.29
CA PHE A 191 -1.07 7.81 -5.84
C PHE A 191 0.36 7.62 -5.33
N SER A 192 0.66 6.43 -4.85
CA SER A 192 2.02 6.00 -4.57
C SER A 192 2.41 4.96 -5.62
N ILE A 193 3.45 5.26 -6.40
CA ILE A 193 3.91 4.34 -7.44
C ILE A 193 4.65 3.19 -6.77
N GLY A 194 4.09 1.99 -6.87
CA GLY A 194 4.71 0.73 -6.43
C GLY A 194 5.61 0.20 -7.53
N SER A 195 6.84 0.73 -7.63
CA SER A 195 7.71 0.47 -8.78
C SER A 195 8.09 -1.00 -8.94
N ASN A 196 8.12 -1.78 -7.85
CA ASN A 196 8.40 -3.22 -7.93
C ASN A 196 7.34 -3.97 -8.75
N ASP A 197 6.07 -3.87 -8.37
CA ASP A 197 4.98 -4.52 -9.09
C ASP A 197 4.76 -3.89 -10.47
N LEU A 198 4.89 -2.56 -10.57
CA LEU A 198 4.78 -1.88 -11.87
C LEU A 198 5.85 -2.35 -12.85
N THR A 199 7.10 -2.55 -12.41
CA THR A 199 8.18 -3.09 -13.22
C THR A 199 7.88 -4.51 -13.66
N GLN A 200 7.51 -5.37 -12.71
CA GLN A 200 7.16 -6.77 -12.98
C GLN A 200 6.05 -6.89 -14.02
N LEU A 201 4.99 -6.09 -13.90
CA LEU A 201 3.85 -6.16 -14.79
C LEU A 201 4.08 -5.44 -16.13
N THR A 202 4.94 -4.43 -16.15
CA THR A 202 5.32 -3.73 -17.40
C THR A 202 6.21 -4.60 -18.25
N LEU A 203 7.19 -5.28 -17.65
CA LEU A 203 8.14 -6.12 -18.36
C LEU A 203 7.65 -7.57 -18.56
N GLY A 204 6.58 -7.97 -17.84
CA GLY A 204 6.10 -9.35 -17.85
C GLY A 204 7.10 -10.33 -17.21
N ILE A 205 7.81 -9.89 -16.17
CA ILE A 205 8.87 -10.65 -15.50
C ILE A 205 8.46 -10.91 -14.06
N ASP A 206 8.50 -12.15 -13.63
CA ASP A 206 8.44 -12.52 -12.23
C ASP A 206 9.81 -12.26 -11.57
N ARG A 207 9.86 -11.25 -10.67
CA ARG A 207 11.10 -10.86 -9.98
C ARG A 207 11.66 -11.94 -9.07
N ASP A 208 10.79 -12.84 -8.58
CA ASP A 208 11.17 -13.93 -7.69
C ASP A 208 11.61 -15.19 -8.44
N SER A 209 11.53 -15.18 -9.78
CA SER A 209 11.95 -16.30 -10.62
C SER A 209 13.46 -16.42 -10.67
N ALA A 210 13.98 -17.59 -10.31
CA ALA A 210 15.41 -17.90 -10.44
C ALA A 210 15.93 -17.89 -11.90
N VAL A 211 15.01 -17.98 -12.88
CA VAL A 211 15.37 -18.06 -14.31
C VAL A 211 15.33 -16.68 -14.97
N VAL A 212 14.28 -15.92 -14.77
CA VAL A 212 14.08 -14.64 -15.48
C VAL A 212 14.23 -13.41 -14.59
N GLY A 213 14.30 -13.58 -13.26
CA GLY A 213 14.39 -12.46 -12.31
C GLY A 213 15.60 -11.55 -12.53
N GLY A 214 16.68 -12.06 -13.12
CA GLY A 214 17.85 -11.26 -13.47
C GLY A 214 17.61 -10.18 -14.55
N ALA A 215 16.48 -10.26 -15.28
CA ALA A 215 16.05 -9.24 -16.24
C ALA A 215 15.15 -8.17 -15.63
N PHE A 216 14.82 -8.27 -14.34
CA PHE A 216 14.06 -7.26 -13.60
C PHE A 216 14.95 -6.02 -13.36
N ASP A 217 14.57 -4.89 -13.93
CA ASP A 217 15.28 -3.61 -13.72
C ASP A 217 14.28 -2.45 -13.71
N GLU A 218 14.12 -1.81 -12.56
CA GLU A 218 13.26 -0.63 -12.41
C GLU A 218 13.74 0.57 -13.27
N ARG A 219 15.00 0.55 -13.72
CA ARG A 219 15.60 1.60 -14.58
C ARG A 219 15.29 1.41 -16.07
N ASP A 220 14.63 0.34 -16.44
CA ASP A 220 14.22 0.11 -17.84
C ASP A 220 13.48 1.34 -18.40
N PRO A 221 13.79 1.78 -19.64
CA PRO A 221 13.15 2.93 -20.26
C PRO A 221 11.61 2.84 -20.30
N GLY A 222 11.05 1.65 -20.50
CA GLY A 222 9.59 1.41 -20.47
C GLY A 222 9.00 1.66 -19.10
N VAL A 223 9.68 1.18 -18.04
CA VAL A 223 9.26 1.39 -16.65
C VAL A 223 9.35 2.89 -16.29
N LYS A 224 10.47 3.55 -16.60
CA LYS A 224 10.60 5.00 -16.40
C LYS A 224 9.53 5.79 -17.14
N ARG A 225 9.14 5.37 -18.34
CA ARG A 225 8.05 6.00 -19.08
C ARG A 225 6.71 5.85 -18.34
N MET A 226 6.42 4.66 -17.82
CA MET A 226 5.20 4.44 -17.00
C MET A 226 5.19 5.32 -15.75
N VAL A 227 6.31 5.41 -15.04
CA VAL A 227 6.45 6.30 -13.86
C VAL A 227 6.22 7.77 -14.25
N ALA A 228 6.84 8.24 -15.33
CA ALA A 228 6.66 9.61 -15.81
C ALA A 228 5.20 9.92 -16.17
N MET A 229 4.52 8.99 -16.85
CA MET A 229 3.09 9.11 -17.18
C MET A 229 2.21 9.16 -15.92
N ALA A 230 2.52 8.36 -14.90
CA ALA A 230 1.80 8.39 -13.63
C ALA A 230 1.94 9.74 -12.93
N VAL A 231 3.16 10.27 -12.79
CA VAL A 231 3.42 11.59 -12.17
C VAL A 231 2.72 12.70 -12.95
N GLU A 232 2.80 12.70 -14.28
CA GLU A 232 2.10 13.66 -15.13
C GLU A 232 0.58 13.59 -14.96
N GLY A 233 0.02 12.37 -14.91
CA GLY A 233 -1.41 12.14 -14.67
C GLY A 233 -1.86 12.66 -13.31
N CYS A 234 -1.09 12.39 -12.25
CA CYS A 234 -1.37 12.94 -10.92
C CYS A 234 -1.41 14.46 -10.94
N ARG A 235 -0.38 15.09 -11.51
CA ARG A 235 -0.30 16.54 -11.62
C ARG A 235 -1.48 17.14 -12.40
N ARG A 236 -1.86 16.53 -13.54
CA ARG A 236 -2.99 16.98 -14.36
C ARG A 236 -4.31 16.95 -13.59
N ASN A 237 -4.48 15.98 -12.69
CA ASN A 237 -5.68 15.80 -11.87
C ASN A 237 -5.58 16.46 -10.47
N GLY A 238 -4.50 17.21 -10.18
CA GLY A 238 -4.30 17.82 -8.87
C GLY A 238 -4.21 16.80 -7.75
N ARG A 239 -3.65 15.61 -8.01
CA ARG A 239 -3.46 14.54 -7.04
C ARG A 239 -2.01 14.42 -6.63
N HIS A 240 -1.80 14.04 -5.36
CA HIS A 240 -0.46 13.77 -4.85
C HIS A 240 0.18 12.57 -5.57
N SER A 241 1.46 12.70 -5.93
CA SER A 241 2.27 11.65 -6.53
C SER A 241 3.42 11.25 -5.59
N GLY A 242 3.56 9.97 -5.33
CA GLY A 242 4.68 9.44 -4.58
C GLY A 242 5.25 8.19 -5.24
N LEU A 243 6.42 7.74 -4.78
CA LEU A 243 7.00 6.46 -5.16
C LEU A 243 7.49 5.73 -3.91
N CYS A 244 7.26 4.43 -3.84
CA CYS A 244 7.59 3.58 -2.70
C CYS A 244 8.24 2.25 -3.13
N GLY A 245 9.07 2.27 -4.15
CA GLY A 245 9.90 1.13 -4.54
C GLY A 245 11.32 1.24 -3.98
N GLU A 246 12.15 0.26 -4.30
CA GLU A 246 13.54 0.19 -3.82
C GLU A 246 14.51 1.00 -4.69
N ALA A 247 14.13 1.30 -5.94
CA ALA A 247 15.01 1.93 -6.93
C ALA A 247 15.69 3.21 -6.43
N PRO A 248 15.03 4.19 -5.76
CA PRO A 248 15.69 5.40 -5.28
C PRO A 248 16.76 5.14 -4.21
N SER A 249 16.59 4.11 -3.40
CA SER A 249 17.55 3.71 -2.36
C SER A 249 18.78 3.05 -2.97
N THR A 250 18.55 2.19 -3.96
CA THR A 250 19.60 1.38 -4.63
C THR A 250 20.33 2.19 -5.71
N TYR A 251 19.59 2.98 -6.49
CA TYR A 251 20.08 3.76 -7.63
C TYR A 251 19.81 5.26 -7.40
N PRO A 252 20.75 6.03 -6.84
CA PRO A 252 20.52 7.44 -6.56
C PRO A 252 20.09 8.29 -7.78
N GLU A 253 20.53 7.92 -8.99
CA GLU A 253 20.12 8.56 -10.24
C GLU A 253 18.62 8.36 -10.56
N PHE A 254 17.98 7.37 -9.94
CA PHE A 254 16.54 7.20 -10.06
C PHE A 254 15.79 8.28 -9.27
N ALA A 255 16.33 8.71 -8.12
CA ALA A 255 15.79 9.86 -7.38
C ALA A 255 15.90 11.15 -8.20
N ASP A 256 17.03 11.36 -8.92
CA ASP A 256 17.16 12.51 -9.82
C ASP A 256 16.05 12.53 -10.87
N PHE A 257 15.84 11.40 -11.53
CA PHE A 257 14.78 11.24 -12.51
C PHE A 257 13.40 11.58 -11.93
N LEU A 258 13.07 11.09 -10.73
CA LEU A 258 11.79 11.37 -10.08
C LEU A 258 11.58 12.86 -9.80
N VAL A 259 12.62 13.54 -9.28
CA VAL A 259 12.59 14.98 -9.02
C VAL A 259 12.42 15.76 -10.33
N GLU A 260 13.12 15.35 -11.40
CA GLU A 260 12.98 15.95 -12.73
C GLU A 260 11.57 15.79 -13.32
N GLN A 261 10.87 14.70 -13.00
CA GLN A 261 9.44 14.54 -13.36
C GLN A 261 8.51 15.40 -12.49
N GLY A 262 8.97 15.93 -11.36
CA GLY A 262 8.19 16.74 -10.44
C GLY A 262 7.30 15.93 -9.51
N ILE A 263 7.78 14.77 -9.05
CA ILE A 263 7.12 13.94 -8.03
C ILE A 263 7.01 14.69 -6.69
N ASP A 264 5.95 14.47 -5.93
CA ASP A 264 5.72 15.15 -4.65
C ASP A 264 6.42 14.47 -3.46
N SER A 265 6.59 13.14 -3.49
CA SER A 265 7.26 12.42 -2.41
C SER A 265 8.01 11.17 -2.90
N ILE A 266 9.09 10.83 -2.21
CA ILE A 266 9.89 9.61 -2.47
C ILE A 266 10.08 8.90 -1.13
N SER A 267 9.64 7.66 -1.06
CA SER A 267 9.96 6.77 0.06
C SER A 267 11.28 6.07 -0.21
N VAL A 268 12.12 6.01 0.81
CA VAL A 268 13.42 5.34 0.74
C VAL A 268 13.65 4.49 1.98
N GLU A 269 14.55 3.54 1.89
CA GLU A 269 15.02 2.77 3.05
C GLU A 269 15.66 3.70 4.09
N PRO A 270 15.52 3.41 5.39
CA PRO A 270 16.02 4.29 6.46
C PRO A 270 17.50 4.67 6.30
N ASP A 271 18.33 3.72 5.90
CA ASP A 271 19.78 3.92 5.72
C ASP A 271 20.13 4.86 4.53
N ALA A 272 19.22 4.99 3.58
CA ALA A 272 19.38 5.86 2.41
C ALA A 272 18.87 7.29 2.63
N ILE A 273 18.11 7.57 3.69
CA ILE A 273 17.40 8.84 3.90
C ILE A 273 18.34 10.04 3.75
N LEU A 274 19.43 10.08 4.48
CA LEU A 274 20.35 11.24 4.46
C LEU A 274 20.97 11.43 3.09
N LYS A 275 21.46 10.36 2.47
CA LYS A 275 22.09 10.39 1.14
C LYS A 275 21.12 10.89 0.07
N ILE A 276 19.92 10.36 0.05
CA ILE A 276 18.92 10.72 -0.97
C ILE A 276 18.37 12.13 -0.72
N THR A 277 18.18 12.54 0.53
CA THR A 277 17.75 13.92 0.85
C THR A 277 18.74 14.95 0.33
N LEU A 278 20.03 14.75 0.54
CA LEU A 278 21.06 15.65 0.01
C LEU A 278 21.05 15.69 -1.52
N ARG A 279 20.93 14.53 -2.16
CA ARG A 279 20.86 14.43 -3.61
C ARG A 279 19.62 15.12 -4.21
N VAL A 280 18.47 14.93 -3.60
CA VAL A 280 17.23 15.63 -3.98
C VAL A 280 17.42 17.14 -3.91
N ALA A 281 18.02 17.65 -2.82
CA ALA A 281 18.30 19.07 -2.67
C ALA A 281 19.22 19.62 -3.78
N GLU A 282 20.27 18.88 -4.16
CA GLU A 282 21.18 19.25 -5.27
C GLU A 282 20.42 19.31 -6.62
N VAL A 283 19.57 18.34 -6.91
CA VAL A 283 18.79 18.32 -8.16
C VAL A 283 17.79 19.47 -8.19
N GLU A 284 17.08 19.71 -7.09
CA GLU A 284 16.15 20.85 -7.00
C GLU A 284 16.84 22.20 -7.22
N GLU A 285 18.02 22.40 -6.64
CA GLU A 285 18.78 23.64 -6.84
C GLU A 285 19.23 23.80 -8.31
N ARG A 286 19.67 22.70 -8.93
CA ARG A 286 20.00 22.68 -10.36
C ARG A 286 18.79 23.07 -11.22
N LEU A 287 17.62 22.51 -10.92
CA LEU A 287 16.40 22.81 -11.66
C LEU A 287 15.90 24.25 -11.45
N ARG A 288 16.01 24.78 -10.23
CA ARG A 288 15.71 26.19 -9.91
C ARG A 288 16.63 27.15 -10.66
N SER A 289 17.91 26.85 -10.68
CA SER A 289 18.91 27.66 -11.39
C SER A 289 18.70 27.67 -12.90
N ALA A 290 18.39 26.49 -13.49
CA ALA A 290 18.06 26.38 -14.91
C ALA A 290 16.82 27.22 -15.30
N LYS A 291 15.77 27.18 -14.46
CA LYS A 291 14.53 27.97 -14.67
C LYS A 291 14.80 29.49 -14.60
N ARG A 292 15.72 29.96 -13.73
CA ARG A 292 16.11 31.38 -13.62
C ARG A 292 16.91 31.86 -14.84
N MET A 293 17.67 30.96 -15.46
CA MET A 293 18.49 31.27 -16.62
C MET A 293 17.76 31.17 -17.96
N ALA A 294 16.59 30.53 -17.98
CA ALA A 294 15.77 30.45 -19.18
C ALA A 294 15.27 31.86 -19.55
N PRO A 295 15.50 32.36 -20.79
CA PRO A 295 14.99 33.64 -21.22
C PRO A 295 13.46 33.68 -21.08
N LEU A 296 12.91 34.76 -20.54
CA LEU A 296 11.48 35.04 -20.60
C LEU A 296 11.07 34.95 -22.08
N ALA A 297 10.39 33.85 -22.42
CA ALA A 297 9.79 33.73 -23.73
C ALA A 297 8.80 34.89 -23.88
N ARG A 298 9.15 35.79 -24.82
CA ARG A 298 8.33 36.94 -25.18
C ARG A 298 7.16 36.50 -26.04
#